data_9487946c7067cdf771dc4b061d221f93
#
_entry.id   9487946c7067cdf771dc4b061d221f93
#
_cell.length_a   1.000
_cell.length_b   1.000
_cell.length_c   1.000
_cell.angle_alpha   90.00
_cell.angle_beta   90.00
_cell.angle_gamma   90.00
#
_symmetry.space_group_name_H-M   'P 1'
#
loop_
_entity.id
_entity.type
_entity.pdbx_description
1 polymer ?
#
loop_
_entity_poly.entity_id
_entity_poly.type
_entity_poly.pdbx_seq_one_letter_code
_entity_poly.pdbx_strand_id
1 'polypeptide(L)'
;MSYEPGDYVVIPKGTTYRTHVDAGPSLFLIVETPERIVVPDRGPLGQHALFDKGILVAPELGLVESAEVEDREWEVHIKRQGETTRVVYPFYPMDVVGWKGDLWVAKLNVRDFRPVTSPRYHLPPSVHATFQAGGCLISTFA
;
A
#
# COMPACT_ATOMS: atom_id res chain seq x y z
N MET A 1 -0.97 -2.54 11.75
CA MET A 1 -1.56 -3.41 10.70
C MET A 1 -0.67 -4.61 10.51
N SER A 2 -1.17 -5.81 10.72
CA SER A 2 -0.49 -7.06 10.39
C SER A 2 -0.61 -7.34 8.89
N TYR A 3 0.34 -8.06 8.32
CA TYR A 3 0.34 -8.51 6.93
C TYR A 3 0.90 -9.92 6.81
N GLU A 4 0.49 -10.64 5.80
CA GLU A 4 0.84 -12.03 5.53
C GLU A 4 1.17 -12.27 4.05
N PRO A 5 1.71 -13.43 3.68
CA PRO A 5 1.94 -13.75 2.27
C PRO A 5 0.68 -13.65 1.42
N GLY A 6 0.80 -12.89 0.33
CA GLY A 6 -0.31 -12.58 -0.57
C GLY A 6 -0.97 -11.22 -0.33
N ASP A 7 -0.57 -10.50 0.71
CA ASP A 7 -1.06 -9.13 0.92
C ASP A 7 -0.39 -8.15 -0.04
N TYR A 8 -1.22 -7.34 -0.69
CA TYR A 8 -0.83 -6.06 -1.23
C TYR A 8 -1.00 -5.00 -0.16
N VAL A 9 0.04 -4.22 0.10
CA VAL A 9 -0.01 -3.08 1.02
C VAL A 9 0.30 -1.82 0.24
N VAL A 10 -0.65 -0.92 0.16
CA VAL A 10 -0.50 0.39 -0.48
C VAL A 10 -0.16 1.42 0.59
N ILE A 11 1.01 2.02 0.47
CA ILE A 11 1.48 3.06 1.39
C ILE A 11 1.55 4.37 0.60
N PRO A 12 0.71 5.37 0.91
CA PRO A 12 0.73 6.65 0.22
C PRO A 12 2.01 7.42 0.46
N LYS A 13 2.35 8.25 -0.50
CA LYS A 13 3.47 9.18 -0.40
C LYS A 13 3.36 10.07 0.83
N GLY A 14 4.44 10.20 1.57
CA GLY A 14 4.50 11.01 2.80
C GLY A 14 4.09 10.27 4.07
N THR A 15 3.73 8.99 3.97
CA THR A 15 3.46 8.16 5.14
C THR A 15 4.77 7.70 5.77
N THR A 16 4.94 7.96 7.06
CA THR A 16 6.02 7.36 7.86
C THR A 16 5.58 5.98 8.31
N TYR A 17 6.41 4.98 8.10
CA TYR A 17 6.11 3.60 8.49
C TYR A 17 7.36 2.86 8.96
N ARG A 18 7.14 1.84 9.73
CA ARG A 18 8.16 0.88 10.17
C ARG A 18 7.65 -0.53 9.95
N THR A 19 8.48 -1.37 9.35
CA THR A 19 8.18 -2.78 9.14
C THR A 19 8.77 -3.61 10.26
N HIS A 20 7.96 -4.47 10.87
CA HIS A 20 8.40 -5.50 11.82
C HIS A 20 8.21 -6.86 11.17
N VAL A 21 9.19 -7.72 11.35
CA VAL A 21 9.14 -9.11 10.89
C VAL A 21 9.20 -10.01 12.12
N ASP A 22 8.12 -10.71 12.38
CA ASP A 22 7.98 -11.47 13.64
C ASP A 22 8.85 -12.72 13.69
N ALA A 23 9.02 -13.42 12.56
CA ALA A 23 9.83 -14.64 12.51
C ALA A 23 10.32 -14.95 11.08
N GLY A 24 11.59 -15.33 10.99
CA GLY A 24 12.17 -15.86 9.78
C GLY A 24 12.42 -14.84 8.66
N PRO A 25 12.97 -15.28 7.53
CA PRO A 25 13.20 -14.42 6.39
C PRO A 25 11.88 -14.04 5.70
N SER A 26 11.74 -12.78 5.34
CA SER A 26 10.60 -12.26 4.58
C SER A 26 11.08 -11.67 3.25
N LEU A 27 10.29 -11.88 2.20
CA LEU A 27 10.54 -11.33 0.87
C LEU A 27 9.41 -10.36 0.51
N PHE A 28 9.79 -9.15 0.15
CA PHE A 28 8.87 -8.11 -0.32
C PHE A 28 9.20 -7.72 -1.75
N LEU A 29 8.19 -7.59 -2.59
CA LEU A 29 8.29 -6.86 -3.84
C LEU A 29 7.80 -5.43 -3.60
N ILE A 30 8.69 -4.46 -3.72
CA ILE A 30 8.37 -3.05 -3.54
C ILE A 30 8.26 -2.39 -4.90
N VAL A 31 7.11 -1.79 -5.17
CA VAL A 31 6.85 -0.99 -6.38
C VAL A 31 6.66 0.46 -5.97
N GLU A 32 7.54 1.32 -6.44
CA GLU A 32 7.46 2.76 -6.19
C GLU A 32 7.03 3.50 -7.46
N THR A 33 6.10 4.41 -7.30
CA THR A 33 5.60 5.24 -8.40
C THR A 33 5.64 6.73 -8.01
N PRO A 34 5.92 7.65 -8.94
CA PRO A 34 5.91 9.09 -8.66
C PRO A 34 4.48 9.60 -8.40
N GLU A 35 3.50 8.96 -9.02
CA GLU A 35 2.09 9.28 -8.87
C GLU A 35 1.40 8.35 -7.87
N ARG A 36 0.23 8.79 -7.42
CA ARG A 36 -0.59 8.02 -6.49
C ARG A 36 -1.05 6.71 -7.12
N ILE A 37 -0.94 5.63 -6.37
CA ILE A 37 -1.53 4.34 -6.70
C ILE A 37 -3.02 4.39 -6.37
N VAL A 38 -3.86 4.03 -7.33
CA VAL A 38 -5.32 4.00 -7.19
C VAL A 38 -5.89 2.67 -7.65
N VAL A 39 -7.07 2.34 -7.14
CA VAL A 39 -7.90 1.29 -7.75
C VAL A 39 -8.47 1.88 -9.04
N PRO A 40 -8.24 1.25 -10.20
CA PRO A 40 -8.69 1.81 -11.46
C PRO A 40 -10.22 1.76 -11.57
N ASP A 41 -10.80 2.76 -12.18
CA ASP A 41 -12.19 2.77 -12.63
C ASP A 41 -12.30 2.27 -14.08
N ARG A 42 -11.21 2.40 -14.82
CA ARG A 42 -11.05 1.90 -16.21
C ARG A 42 -9.66 1.34 -16.41
N GLY A 43 -9.56 0.30 -17.21
CA GLY A 43 -8.27 -0.20 -17.66
C GLY A 43 -7.70 0.64 -18.83
N PRO A 44 -6.41 0.51 -19.14
CA PRO A 44 -5.75 1.27 -20.22
C PRO A 44 -6.28 0.97 -21.62
N LEU A 45 -6.87 -0.20 -21.85
CA LEU A 45 -7.42 -0.63 -23.12
C LEU A 45 -8.96 -0.70 -23.14
N GLY A 46 -9.60 -0.11 -22.13
CA GLY A 46 -11.05 -0.16 -22.00
C GLY A 46 -11.50 -0.55 -20.60
N GLN A 47 -12.49 -1.42 -20.52
CA GLN A 47 -13.04 -1.82 -19.22
C GLN A 47 -12.14 -2.85 -18.53
N HIS A 48 -11.98 -2.67 -17.22
CA HIS A 48 -11.39 -3.69 -16.36
C HIS A 48 -12.48 -4.49 -15.65
N ALA A 49 -12.13 -5.67 -15.16
CA ALA A 49 -13.03 -6.46 -14.33
C ALA A 49 -13.30 -5.76 -13.00
N LEU A 50 -14.56 -5.67 -12.64
CA LEU A 50 -14.96 -5.18 -11.33
C LEU A 50 -14.56 -6.20 -10.27
N PHE A 51 -14.09 -5.72 -9.15
CA PHE A 51 -13.91 -6.52 -7.95
C PHE A 51 -14.52 -5.80 -6.74
N ASP A 52 -14.80 -6.58 -5.71
CA ASP A 52 -15.36 -6.04 -4.47
C ASP A 52 -14.31 -5.17 -3.76
N LYS A 53 -14.50 -3.87 -3.78
CA LYS A 53 -13.64 -2.92 -3.06
C LYS A 53 -13.77 -3.02 -1.54
N GLY A 54 -14.78 -3.72 -1.05
CA GLY A 54 -14.96 -4.01 0.38
C GLY A 54 -13.88 -4.91 0.97
N ILE A 55 -13.09 -5.59 0.12
CA ILE A 55 -11.91 -6.34 0.56
C ILE A 55 -10.72 -5.47 0.93
N LEU A 56 -10.74 -4.17 0.60
CA LEU A 56 -9.71 -3.23 1.01
C LEU A 56 -9.84 -2.94 2.50
N VAL A 57 -8.81 -3.26 3.23
CA VAL A 57 -8.74 -3.07 4.68
C VAL A 57 -7.87 -1.85 4.99
N ALA A 58 -8.43 -0.90 5.72
CA ALA A 58 -7.66 0.19 6.32
C ALA A 58 -7.10 -0.24 7.68
N PRO A 59 -5.92 0.24 8.09
CA PRO A 59 -5.44 -0.01 9.45
C PRO A 59 -6.36 0.66 10.46
N GLU A 60 -6.62 -0.04 11.55
CA GLU A 60 -7.23 0.58 12.72
C GLU A 60 -6.25 1.57 13.33
N LEU A 61 -6.76 2.74 13.69
CA LEU A 61 -6.00 3.74 14.41
C LEU A 61 -6.05 3.38 15.89
N GLY A 62 -4.89 3.07 16.45
CA GLY A 62 -4.71 2.86 17.88
C GLY A 62 -3.86 3.98 18.49
N LEU A 63 -4.05 4.26 19.75
CA LEU A 63 -3.09 5.05 20.51
C LEU A 63 -1.79 4.24 20.59
N VAL A 64 -0.67 4.88 20.30
CA VAL A 64 0.65 4.28 20.53
C VAL A 64 0.79 4.07 22.03
N GLU A 65 1.04 2.83 22.43
CA GLU A 65 1.28 2.54 23.85
C GLU A 65 2.54 3.29 24.30
N SER A 66 2.48 3.90 25.47
CA SER A 66 3.58 4.70 26.01
C SER A 66 4.91 3.94 26.14
N ALA A 67 4.85 2.61 26.22
CA ALA A 67 6.02 1.74 26.23
C ALA A 67 6.76 1.68 24.88
N GLU A 68 6.12 2.02 23.77
CA GLU A 68 6.75 2.11 22.46
C GLU A 68 7.38 3.49 22.19
N VAL A 69 7.01 4.49 22.97
CA VAL A 69 7.52 5.85 22.88
C VAL A 69 8.69 6.00 23.85
N GLU A 70 9.84 5.51 23.44
CA GLU A 70 11.07 5.74 24.19
C GLU A 70 11.57 7.17 23.94
N ASP A 71 12.01 7.85 24.99
CA ASP A 71 12.67 9.15 24.92
C ASP A 71 14.13 8.97 24.43
N ARG A 72 14.24 8.81 23.12
CA ARG A 72 15.51 8.58 22.42
C ARG A 72 15.50 9.23 21.04
N GLU A 73 16.65 9.33 20.44
CA GLU A 73 16.74 9.71 19.03
C GLU A 73 16.21 8.62 18.10
N TRP A 74 15.47 9.04 17.09
CA TRP A 74 14.87 8.20 16.07
C TRP A 74 15.40 8.58 14.70
N GLU A 75 15.84 7.59 13.96
CA GLU A 75 16.31 7.77 12.60
C GLU A 75 15.20 7.51 11.60
N VAL A 76 14.94 8.50 10.75
CA VAL A 76 13.97 8.42 9.66
C VAL A 76 14.68 8.56 8.33
N HIS A 77 14.48 7.61 7.44
CA HIS A 77 14.97 7.61 6.07
C HIS A 77 13.91 8.19 5.14
N ILE A 78 14.19 9.35 4.57
CA ILE A 78 13.30 10.02 3.62
C ILE A 78 13.82 9.78 2.21
N LYS A 79 13.07 9.00 1.42
CA LYS A 79 13.37 8.78 0.01
C LYS A 79 12.66 9.80 -0.86
N ARG A 80 13.41 10.51 -1.68
CA ARG A 80 12.88 11.50 -2.63
C ARG A 80 13.71 11.50 -3.90
N GLN A 81 13.05 11.35 -5.04
CA GLN A 81 13.69 11.39 -6.38
C GLN A 81 14.87 10.40 -6.53
N GLY A 82 14.75 9.21 -5.95
CA GLY A 82 15.80 8.19 -5.97
C GLY A 82 16.89 8.34 -4.92
N GLU A 83 16.95 9.47 -4.23
CA GLU A 83 17.90 9.73 -3.15
C GLU A 83 17.27 9.48 -1.79
N THR A 84 18.07 9.00 -0.85
CA THR A 84 17.64 8.79 0.53
C THR A 84 18.40 9.73 1.45
N THR A 85 17.65 10.53 2.21
CA THR A 85 18.16 11.41 3.23
C THR A 85 17.87 10.86 4.60
N ARG A 86 18.86 10.83 5.47
CA ARG A 86 18.71 10.44 6.87
C ARG A 86 18.41 11.69 7.71
N VAL A 87 17.35 11.61 8.50
CA VAL A 87 16.97 12.65 9.45
C VAL A 87 16.85 12.03 10.84
N VAL A 88 17.41 12.69 11.84
CA VAL A 88 17.32 12.24 13.23
C VAL A 88 16.34 13.15 13.97
N TYR A 89 15.33 12.54 14.56
CA TYR A 89 14.33 13.22 15.39
C TYR A 89 14.63 12.96 16.88
N PRO A 90 14.58 13.99 17.73
CA PRO A 90 14.74 13.82 19.18
C PRO A 90 13.46 13.30 19.88
N PHE A 91 12.46 12.90 19.10
CA PHE A 91 11.16 12.40 19.59
C PHE A 91 10.66 11.31 18.66
N TYR A 92 9.65 10.55 19.12
CA TYR A 92 9.03 9.49 18.32
C TYR A 92 8.33 10.06 17.08
N PRO A 93 8.76 9.69 15.86
CA PRO A 93 8.30 10.37 14.65
C PRO A 93 6.95 9.85 14.11
N MET A 94 6.35 8.87 14.76
CA MET A 94 5.06 8.27 14.36
C MET A 94 3.91 8.74 15.26
N ASP A 95 4.00 9.96 15.76
CA ASP A 95 2.96 10.63 16.53
C ASP A 95 1.88 11.17 15.59
N VAL A 96 1.09 10.27 15.00
CA VAL A 96 0.02 10.58 14.07
C VAL A 96 -1.25 9.90 14.52
N VAL A 97 -2.31 10.69 14.70
CA VAL A 97 -3.62 10.18 15.12
C VAL A 97 -4.55 9.82 13.97
N GLY A 98 -4.15 10.06 12.73
CA GLY A 98 -4.96 9.73 11.57
C GLY A 98 -4.44 10.32 10.26
N TRP A 99 -5.24 10.16 9.23
CA TRP A 99 -5.03 10.73 7.90
C TRP A 99 -6.29 11.41 7.40
N LYS A 100 -6.12 12.25 6.42
CA LYS A 100 -7.18 13.05 5.83
C LYS A 100 -7.28 12.80 4.33
N GLY A 101 -8.50 12.77 3.84
CA GLY A 101 -8.76 12.57 2.41
C GLY A 101 -8.51 11.12 1.97
N ASP A 102 -7.90 10.95 0.83
CA ASP A 102 -7.63 9.66 0.18
C ASP A 102 -6.16 9.20 0.30
N LEU A 103 -5.39 9.85 1.17
CA LEU A 103 -4.01 9.49 1.49
C LEU A 103 -3.97 8.54 2.69
N TRP A 104 -4.56 7.38 2.55
CA TRP A 104 -4.65 6.36 3.58
C TRP A 104 -3.95 5.06 3.16
N VAL A 105 -3.41 4.37 4.13
CA VAL A 105 -2.82 3.04 3.92
C VAL A 105 -3.94 2.05 3.71
N ALA A 106 -3.78 1.16 2.75
CA ALA A 106 -4.73 0.09 2.50
C ALA A 106 -4.01 -1.22 2.27
N LYS A 107 -4.65 -2.31 2.62
CA LYS A 107 -4.22 -3.64 2.19
C LYS A 107 -5.38 -4.46 1.63
N LEU A 108 -5.04 -5.42 0.80
CA LEU A 108 -5.93 -6.50 0.39
C LEU A 108 -5.11 -7.78 0.23
N ASN A 109 -5.71 -8.92 0.50
CA ASN A 109 -5.08 -10.20 0.21
C ASN A 109 -5.50 -10.69 -1.18
N VAL A 110 -4.56 -11.20 -1.96
CA VAL A 110 -4.84 -11.74 -3.30
C VAL A 110 -5.85 -12.89 -3.28
N ARG A 111 -5.96 -13.61 -2.17
CA ARG A 111 -6.93 -14.70 -2.00
C ARG A 111 -8.38 -14.22 -1.90
N ASP A 112 -8.58 -12.96 -1.51
CA ASP A 112 -9.91 -12.35 -1.41
C ASP A 112 -10.35 -11.71 -2.73
N PHE A 113 -9.45 -11.64 -3.70
CA PHE A 113 -9.73 -11.05 -5.00
C PHE A 113 -10.67 -11.93 -5.82
N ARG A 114 -11.83 -11.40 -6.14
CA ARG A 114 -12.89 -12.09 -6.91
C ARG A 114 -13.38 -11.21 -8.06
N PRO A 115 -12.60 -11.10 -9.14
CA PRO A 115 -13.01 -10.29 -10.27
C PRO A 115 -14.17 -10.93 -11.03
N VAL A 116 -15.12 -10.12 -11.45
CA VAL A 116 -16.17 -10.53 -12.36
C VAL A 116 -15.70 -10.26 -13.78
N THR A 117 -15.50 -11.31 -14.58
CA THR A 117 -14.99 -11.20 -15.94
C THR A 117 -15.93 -11.80 -16.97
N SER A 118 -15.86 -11.26 -18.18
CA SER A 118 -16.51 -11.80 -19.37
C SER A 118 -15.50 -11.86 -20.51
N PRO A 119 -15.25 -13.02 -21.14
CA PRO A 119 -14.27 -13.16 -22.21
C PRO A 119 -14.62 -12.40 -23.49
N ARG A 120 -15.86 -11.94 -23.61
CA ARG A 120 -16.31 -11.14 -24.75
C ARG A 120 -16.13 -9.64 -24.54
N TYR A 121 -15.90 -9.21 -23.31
CA TYR A 121 -16.03 -7.82 -22.94
C TYR A 121 -14.79 -7.24 -22.25
N HIS A 122 -14.06 -8.05 -21.53
CA HIS A 122 -12.88 -7.65 -20.78
C HIS A 122 -11.62 -8.11 -21.51
N LEU A 123 -10.79 -7.15 -21.85
CA LEU A 123 -9.54 -7.38 -22.58
C LEU A 123 -8.33 -7.33 -21.66
N PRO A 124 -7.42 -8.32 -21.71
CA PRO A 124 -6.12 -8.20 -21.06
C PRO A 124 -5.30 -7.03 -21.66
N PRO A 125 -4.48 -6.31 -20.88
CA PRO A 125 -4.25 -6.48 -19.45
C PRO A 125 -5.27 -5.75 -18.56
N SER A 126 -6.17 -4.98 -19.13
CA SER A 126 -7.13 -4.13 -18.41
C SER A 126 -8.00 -4.91 -17.45
N VAL A 127 -8.42 -6.10 -17.86
CA VAL A 127 -9.31 -6.97 -17.07
C VAL A 127 -8.68 -7.39 -15.73
N HIS A 128 -7.36 -7.46 -15.66
CA HIS A 128 -6.64 -7.92 -14.47
C HIS A 128 -6.05 -6.76 -13.65
N ALA A 129 -6.38 -5.51 -14.00
CA ALA A 129 -5.85 -4.35 -13.30
C ALA A 129 -6.38 -4.27 -11.87
N THR A 130 -5.48 -4.41 -10.90
CA THR A 130 -5.78 -4.28 -9.47
C THR A 130 -5.49 -2.86 -8.99
N PHE A 131 -4.34 -2.34 -9.37
CA PHE A 131 -3.93 -0.97 -9.08
C PHE A 131 -3.31 -0.33 -10.31
N GLN A 132 -3.42 0.98 -10.41
CA GLN A 132 -2.71 1.75 -11.41
C GLN A 132 -2.11 3.02 -10.84
N ALA A 133 -1.02 3.46 -11.46
CA ALA A 133 -0.42 4.77 -11.28
C ALA A 133 0.10 5.25 -12.63
N GLY A 134 0.56 6.49 -12.74
CA GLY A 134 1.13 7.00 -13.98
C GLY A 134 2.23 6.10 -14.53
N GLY A 135 2.00 5.50 -15.70
CA GLY A 135 2.94 4.60 -16.35
C GLY A 135 3.12 3.21 -15.73
N CYS A 136 2.34 2.86 -14.72
CA CYS A 136 2.40 1.56 -14.05
C CYS A 136 1.01 0.94 -13.90
N LEU A 137 0.91 -0.34 -14.19
CA LEU A 137 -0.27 -1.16 -13.96
C LEU A 137 0.13 -2.41 -13.17
N ILE A 138 -0.54 -2.62 -12.07
CA ILE A 138 -0.39 -3.83 -11.25
C ILE A 138 -1.58 -4.73 -11.55
N SER A 139 -1.30 -5.90 -12.08
CA SER A 139 -2.31 -6.88 -12.46
C SER A 139 -2.23 -8.09 -11.56
N THR A 140 -3.38 -8.62 -11.17
CA THR A 140 -3.50 -9.86 -10.41
C THR A 140 -4.11 -10.92 -11.30
N PHE A 141 -3.40 -12.03 -11.45
CA PHE A 141 -3.86 -13.22 -12.17
C PHE A 141 -4.14 -14.29 -11.11
N ALA A 142 -5.42 -14.57 -10.89
CA ALA A 142 -5.90 -15.60 -9.98
C ALA A 142 -6.45 -16.80 -10.73
#